data_7360c3f7a149127c9404d798c2598e75
#
_entry.id   7360c3f7a149127c9404d798c2598e75
#
_cell.length_a   1.000
_cell.length_b   1.000
_cell.length_c   1.000
_cell.angle_alpha   90.00
_cell.angle_beta   90.00
_cell.angle_gamma   90.00
#
_symmetry.space_group_name_H-M   'P 1'
#
loop_
_entity.id
_entity.type
_entity.pdbx_description
1 polymer ?
#
loop_
_entity_poly.entity_id
_entity_poly.type
_entity_poly.pdbx_seq_one_letter_code
_entity_poly.pdbx_strand_id
1 'polypeptide(L)'
;MIKLPTFVDLHTHTRYPDNSNFPSQDIERAALNGGYSEILAMANSEIPIDSVENLKLAREIDQNLNIKVHRVASLTENLEGKKLINFSEFINEGIRIFSDDGKSLVDDQLAHKAFKEIAEVDGAVFQHCEKNCHTNPGDIAPPNFSNELITIEEEEETEILERDLTLVEKYKTRYHAQHLSSKKSVELIKKAKDKGLPVTAEVTPHHLMSNNEKIHTSDGEYKMYPPIRAEDDRQALIMGLKTGVIDIIATDHAPHPQETKTLSFKNSARGVVGLESAFAVLYSSNIFTLEELIAFMSTKPKEILYKLGYDISENSYCNWLEGEDIFVTRSIYKNSLFENSKVKIQKDITHV
;
A
#
# COMPACT_ATOMS: atom_id res chain seq x y z
N MET A 1 -2.58 29.10 5.62
CA MET A 1 -2.11 27.96 6.47
C MET A 1 -3.33 27.20 6.96
N ILE A 2 -3.35 25.89 6.76
CA ILE A 2 -4.44 25.02 7.22
C ILE A 2 -3.85 24.04 8.23
N LYS A 3 -4.52 23.82 9.35
CA LYS A 3 -4.18 22.80 10.35
C LYS A 3 -5.01 21.56 10.09
N LEU A 4 -4.38 20.43 9.77
CA LEU A 4 -5.04 19.17 9.47
C LEU A 4 -4.62 18.09 10.48
N PRO A 5 -5.47 17.06 10.73
CA PRO A 5 -5.03 15.88 11.46
C PRO A 5 -3.88 15.22 10.69
N THR A 6 -2.95 14.61 11.40
CA THR A 6 -1.91 13.81 10.76
C THR A 6 -2.51 12.58 10.09
N PHE A 7 -1.86 12.14 9.03
CA PHE A 7 -2.26 10.97 8.25
C PHE A 7 -1.68 9.69 8.82
N VAL A 8 -2.29 8.57 8.45
CA VAL A 8 -1.84 7.21 8.75
C VAL A 8 -1.79 6.44 7.44
N ASP A 9 -0.62 5.90 7.10
CA ASP A 9 -0.45 5.08 5.91
C ASP A 9 -0.53 3.60 6.24
N LEU A 10 -1.46 2.88 5.62
CA LEU A 10 -1.61 1.44 5.86
C LEU A 10 -0.79 0.57 4.91
N HIS A 11 0.06 1.18 4.07
CA HIS A 11 0.88 0.43 3.12
C HIS A 11 2.20 1.13 2.83
N THR A 12 3.26 0.75 3.55
CA THR A 12 4.60 1.33 3.40
C THR A 12 5.67 0.24 3.38
N HIS A 13 6.60 0.29 2.42
CA HIS A 13 7.79 -0.57 2.39
C HIS A 13 8.98 0.14 3.00
N THR A 14 9.37 -0.26 4.20
CA THR A 14 10.47 0.37 4.93
C THR A 14 11.85 -0.14 4.50
N ARG A 15 11.92 -1.30 3.88
CA ARG A 15 13.14 -2.00 3.43
C ARG A 15 14.10 -2.43 4.54
N TYR A 16 13.94 -1.98 5.78
CA TYR A 16 14.71 -2.46 6.93
C TYR A 16 13.86 -3.46 7.75
N PRO A 17 14.44 -4.36 8.57
CA PRO A 17 15.84 -4.39 8.97
C PRO A 17 16.80 -4.88 7.89
N ASP A 18 18.06 -4.56 8.10
CA ASP A 18 19.28 -5.05 7.44
C ASP A 18 19.50 -4.62 5.98
N ASN A 19 18.88 -3.55 5.52
CA ASN A 19 19.31 -2.94 4.26
C ASN A 19 19.97 -1.57 4.51
N SER A 20 21.30 -1.54 4.60
CA SER A 20 22.08 -0.32 4.82
C SER A 20 21.90 0.75 3.73
N ASN A 21 21.39 0.36 2.56
CA ASN A 21 21.08 1.30 1.47
C ASN A 21 19.75 2.02 1.71
N PHE A 22 18.94 1.61 2.70
CA PHE A 22 17.64 2.20 3.00
C PHE A 22 17.58 2.66 4.46
N PRO A 23 18.17 3.81 4.81
CA PRO A 23 18.18 4.29 6.17
C PRO A 23 16.77 4.60 6.66
N SER A 24 16.44 4.11 7.85
CA SER A 24 15.12 4.30 8.47
C SER A 24 14.75 5.78 8.65
N GLN A 25 15.74 6.67 8.84
CA GLN A 25 15.55 8.11 8.92
C GLN A 25 15.00 8.72 7.62
N ASP A 26 15.20 8.07 6.47
CA ASP A 26 14.62 8.56 5.22
C ASP A 26 13.12 8.29 5.16
N ILE A 27 12.67 7.12 5.63
CA ILE A 27 11.24 6.79 5.79
C ILE A 27 10.58 7.76 6.77
N GLU A 28 11.20 8.01 7.92
CA GLU A 28 10.73 9.00 8.88
C GLU A 28 10.56 10.38 8.24
N ARG A 29 11.60 10.85 7.55
CA ARG A 29 11.58 12.15 6.86
C ARG A 29 10.48 12.18 5.79
N ALA A 30 10.34 11.13 4.99
CA ALA A 30 9.30 11.06 3.96
C ALA A 30 7.90 11.09 4.58
N ALA A 31 7.67 10.35 5.65
CA ALA A 31 6.40 10.34 6.38
C ALA A 31 6.07 11.73 6.96
N LEU A 32 6.99 12.31 7.71
CA LEU A 32 6.80 13.63 8.33
C LEU A 32 6.58 14.74 7.28
N ASN A 33 7.34 14.73 6.18
CA ASN A 33 7.15 15.68 5.07
C ASN A 33 5.80 15.51 4.37
N GLY A 34 5.25 14.29 4.33
CA GLY A 34 3.91 14.01 3.80
C GLY A 34 2.78 14.21 4.79
N GLY A 35 3.08 14.60 6.04
CA GLY A 35 2.08 14.81 7.10
C GLY A 35 1.61 13.53 7.80
N TYR A 36 2.33 12.42 7.63
CA TYR A 36 2.05 11.15 8.32
C TYR A 36 2.74 11.10 9.67
N SER A 37 2.01 10.67 10.70
CA SER A 37 2.55 10.39 12.04
C SER A 37 2.67 8.90 12.32
N GLU A 38 1.97 8.08 11.56
CA GLU A 38 1.96 6.63 11.73
C GLU A 38 1.98 5.94 10.36
N ILE A 39 2.68 4.82 10.29
CA ILE A 39 2.75 3.96 9.09
C ILE A 39 2.57 2.49 9.48
N LEU A 40 1.99 1.70 8.59
CA LEU A 40 1.96 0.24 8.67
C LEU A 40 3.01 -0.30 7.69
N ALA A 41 4.08 -0.86 8.24
CA ALA A 41 5.22 -1.35 7.49
C ALA A 41 5.04 -2.82 7.09
N MET A 42 5.11 -3.09 5.77
CA MET A 42 4.96 -4.43 5.21
C MET A 42 6.08 -5.38 5.65
N ALA A 43 5.81 -6.70 5.58
CA ALA A 43 6.70 -7.74 6.05
C ALA A 43 7.90 -8.00 5.12
N ASN A 44 7.89 -7.50 3.88
CA ASN A 44 8.83 -7.81 2.80
C ASN A 44 10.13 -7.00 2.83
N SER A 45 10.74 -6.87 3.98
CA SER A 45 12.12 -6.38 4.11
C SER A 45 13.13 -7.43 3.61
N GLU A 46 14.39 -7.08 3.51
CA GLU A 46 15.47 -8.03 3.16
C GLU A 46 15.56 -9.17 4.18
N ILE A 47 15.42 -8.87 5.47
CA ILE A 47 15.05 -9.84 6.49
C ILE A 47 13.54 -9.75 6.69
N PRO A 48 12.74 -10.70 6.20
CA PRO A 48 11.28 -10.64 6.30
C PRO A 48 10.81 -10.77 7.75
N ILE A 49 9.65 -10.20 8.06
CA ILE A 49 9.05 -10.30 9.40
C ILE A 49 8.27 -11.62 9.50
N ASP A 50 8.97 -12.74 9.45
CA ASP A 50 8.43 -14.10 9.48
C ASP A 50 8.75 -14.87 10.77
N SER A 51 9.51 -14.27 11.68
CA SER A 51 9.81 -14.75 13.02
C SER A 51 9.75 -13.64 14.06
N VAL A 52 9.57 -14.00 15.32
CA VAL A 52 9.55 -13.04 16.44
C VAL A 52 10.92 -12.36 16.61
N GLU A 53 12.02 -13.06 16.29
CA GLU A 53 13.36 -12.51 16.27
C GLU A 53 13.46 -11.36 15.25
N ASN A 54 13.00 -11.59 14.03
CA ASN A 54 13.04 -10.58 12.97
C ASN A 54 12.13 -9.38 13.29
N LEU A 55 10.98 -9.62 13.92
CA LEU A 55 10.10 -8.56 14.43
C LEU A 55 10.82 -7.71 15.49
N LYS A 56 11.56 -8.31 16.41
CA LYS A 56 12.32 -7.58 17.45
C LYS A 56 13.41 -6.72 16.84
N LEU A 57 14.16 -7.25 15.87
CA LEU A 57 15.17 -6.47 15.13
C LEU A 57 14.56 -5.23 14.46
N ALA A 58 13.41 -5.38 13.81
CA ALA A 58 12.72 -4.26 13.19
C ALA A 58 12.27 -3.21 14.22
N ARG A 59 11.69 -3.66 15.36
CA ARG A 59 11.23 -2.79 16.44
C ARG A 59 12.35 -2.01 17.14
N GLU A 60 13.55 -2.58 17.25
CA GLU A 60 14.73 -1.87 17.77
C GLU A 60 15.09 -0.65 16.92
N ILE A 61 14.87 -0.73 15.60
CA ILE A 61 15.04 0.40 14.70
C ILE A 61 13.88 1.40 14.86
N ASP A 62 12.65 0.90 14.88
CA ASP A 62 11.41 1.71 14.96
C ASP A 62 11.39 2.62 16.18
N GLN A 63 11.91 2.15 17.33
CA GLN A 63 11.98 2.91 18.60
C GLN A 63 12.80 4.20 18.50
N ASN A 64 13.66 4.32 17.49
CA ASN A 64 14.51 5.49 17.27
C ASN A 64 13.89 6.51 16.32
N LEU A 65 12.67 6.27 15.83
CA LEU A 65 11.95 7.16 14.90
C LEU A 65 10.92 8.03 15.63
N ASN A 66 10.69 9.23 15.13
CA ASN A 66 9.66 10.15 15.64
C ASN A 66 8.28 9.94 15.00
N ILE A 67 8.10 8.84 14.27
CA ILE A 67 6.82 8.36 13.77
C ILE A 67 6.49 7.03 14.42
N LYS A 68 5.22 6.70 14.52
CA LYS A 68 4.79 5.40 15.01
C LYS A 68 4.78 4.39 13.86
N VAL A 69 5.54 3.31 14.03
CA VAL A 69 5.60 2.24 13.05
C VAL A 69 4.84 1.02 13.57
N HIS A 70 3.74 0.68 12.92
CA HIS A 70 3.05 -0.59 13.09
C HIS A 70 3.67 -1.61 12.15
N ARG A 71 3.75 -2.87 12.56
CA ARG A 71 4.35 -3.93 11.75
C ARG A 71 3.32 -4.95 11.31
N VAL A 72 3.49 -5.41 10.08
CA VAL A 72 2.85 -6.59 9.50
C VAL A 72 3.81 -7.77 9.65
N ALA A 73 3.32 -8.96 9.97
CA ALA A 73 4.08 -10.18 9.81
C ALA A 73 3.73 -10.86 8.50
N SER A 74 4.63 -11.68 7.97
CA SER A 74 4.35 -12.44 6.75
C SER A 74 3.24 -13.48 6.98
N LEU A 75 2.66 -14.00 5.90
CA LEU A 75 1.81 -15.19 5.93
C LEU A 75 2.66 -16.46 5.91
N THR A 76 3.79 -16.41 5.18
CA THR A 76 4.64 -17.57 4.96
C THR A 76 6.10 -17.30 5.33
N GLU A 77 6.82 -18.37 5.70
CA GLU A 77 8.26 -18.31 5.94
C GLU A 77 8.98 -17.82 4.68
N ASN A 78 9.88 -16.86 4.83
CA ASN A 78 10.65 -16.23 3.75
C ASN A 78 9.80 -15.63 2.60
N LEU A 79 8.50 -15.40 2.80
CA LEU A 79 7.57 -14.96 1.76
C LEU A 79 7.55 -15.88 0.53
N GLU A 80 7.75 -17.19 0.73
CA GLU A 80 7.85 -18.16 -0.37
C GLU A 80 6.50 -18.76 -0.80
N GLY A 81 5.40 -18.50 -0.06
CA GLY A 81 4.10 -19.09 -0.35
C GLY A 81 4.03 -20.61 -0.14
N LYS A 82 4.93 -21.20 0.69
CA LYS A 82 5.06 -22.65 0.84
C LYS A 82 4.72 -23.16 2.24
N LYS A 83 5.06 -22.43 3.28
CA LYS A 83 4.87 -22.82 4.68
C LYS A 83 4.42 -21.64 5.49
N LEU A 84 3.29 -21.78 6.20
CA LEU A 84 2.75 -20.74 7.09
C LEU A 84 3.67 -20.53 8.29
N ILE A 85 3.75 -19.29 8.75
CA ILE A 85 4.34 -18.95 10.05
C ILE A 85 3.40 -19.38 11.19
N ASN A 86 3.87 -19.26 12.44
CA ASN A 86 3.01 -19.47 13.61
C ASN A 86 2.31 -18.15 13.99
N PHE A 87 1.09 -17.94 13.53
CA PHE A 87 0.32 -16.72 13.75
C PHE A 87 0.13 -16.40 15.25
N SER A 88 -0.06 -17.42 16.10
CA SER A 88 -0.29 -17.22 17.53
C SER A 88 0.90 -16.58 18.26
N GLU A 89 2.13 -16.87 17.82
CA GLU A 89 3.32 -16.22 18.37
C GLU A 89 3.31 -14.72 18.10
N PHE A 90 2.94 -14.32 16.89
CA PHE A 90 2.86 -12.91 16.51
C PHE A 90 1.71 -12.18 17.19
N ILE A 91 0.57 -12.84 17.39
CA ILE A 91 -0.55 -12.28 18.16
C ILE A 91 -0.11 -11.95 19.60
N ASN A 92 0.68 -12.82 20.24
CA ASN A 92 1.22 -12.57 21.58
C ASN A 92 2.18 -11.36 21.61
N GLU A 93 2.82 -11.06 20.50
CA GLU A 93 3.64 -9.86 20.32
C GLU A 93 2.84 -8.62 19.90
N GLY A 94 1.50 -8.71 19.82
CA GLY A 94 0.60 -7.62 19.45
C GLY A 94 0.45 -7.38 17.93
N ILE A 95 0.99 -8.25 17.09
CA ILE A 95 0.74 -8.22 15.65
C ILE A 95 -0.61 -8.85 15.35
N ARG A 96 -1.41 -8.18 14.53
CA ARG A 96 -2.76 -8.64 14.12
C ARG A 96 -2.92 -8.73 12.61
N ILE A 97 -1.99 -8.22 11.84
CA ILE A 97 -2.04 -8.12 10.38
C ILE A 97 -0.96 -9.00 9.79
N PHE A 98 -1.36 -9.81 8.79
CA PHE A 98 -0.49 -10.77 8.11
C PHE A 98 -0.56 -10.55 6.60
N SER A 99 0.59 -10.46 5.93
CA SER A 99 0.70 -10.22 4.49
C SER A 99 2.04 -10.71 3.94
N ASP A 100 2.01 -11.35 2.79
CA ASP A 100 3.21 -11.62 1.98
C ASP A 100 3.43 -10.52 0.93
N ASP A 101 2.94 -9.30 1.16
CA ASP A 101 2.88 -8.21 0.19
C ASP A 101 4.12 -8.08 -0.70
N GLY A 102 3.86 -7.69 -1.95
CA GLY A 102 4.71 -7.90 -3.12
C GLY A 102 4.56 -9.30 -3.71
N LYS A 103 3.85 -10.20 -3.01
CA LYS A 103 3.46 -11.55 -3.45
C LYS A 103 2.08 -11.90 -2.90
N SER A 104 1.46 -12.93 -3.51
CA SER A 104 0.19 -13.49 -3.04
C SER A 104 0.39 -14.88 -2.48
N LEU A 105 -0.48 -15.27 -1.58
CA LEU A 105 -0.63 -16.66 -1.20
C LEU A 105 -1.43 -17.39 -2.29
N VAL A 106 -0.72 -17.95 -3.29
CA VAL A 106 -1.33 -18.54 -4.51
C VAL A 106 -1.87 -19.94 -4.29
N ASP A 107 -1.23 -20.75 -3.44
CA ASP A 107 -1.67 -22.13 -3.16
C ASP A 107 -3.00 -22.11 -2.40
N ASP A 108 -4.03 -22.74 -3.01
CA ASP A 108 -5.39 -22.76 -2.44
C ASP A 108 -5.48 -23.48 -1.10
N GLN A 109 -4.76 -24.61 -0.94
CA GLN A 109 -4.82 -25.37 0.31
C GLN A 109 -4.17 -24.58 1.45
N LEU A 110 -3.05 -23.93 1.14
CA LEU A 110 -2.35 -23.08 2.09
C LEU A 110 -3.19 -21.84 2.45
N ALA A 111 -3.86 -21.23 1.46
CA ALA A 111 -4.77 -20.12 1.69
C ALA A 111 -5.94 -20.52 2.58
N HIS A 112 -6.57 -21.66 2.33
CA HIS A 112 -7.63 -22.22 3.20
C HIS A 112 -7.15 -22.34 4.66
N LYS A 113 -5.94 -22.87 4.86
CA LYS A 113 -5.35 -23.04 6.17
C LYS A 113 -5.06 -21.70 6.85
N ALA A 114 -4.41 -20.77 6.13
CA ALA A 114 -4.07 -19.44 6.63
C ALA A 114 -5.32 -18.67 7.08
N PHE A 115 -6.34 -18.58 6.23
CA PHE A 115 -7.57 -17.85 6.56
C PHE A 115 -8.30 -18.42 7.77
N LYS A 116 -8.33 -19.75 7.88
CA LYS A 116 -8.91 -20.42 9.05
C LYS A 116 -8.13 -20.10 10.33
N GLU A 117 -6.81 -20.31 10.34
CA GLU A 117 -5.98 -20.11 11.52
C GLU A 117 -5.93 -18.63 11.95
N ILE A 118 -5.88 -17.69 11.00
CA ILE A 118 -5.92 -16.25 11.29
C ILE A 118 -7.28 -15.83 11.88
N ALA A 119 -8.39 -16.40 11.40
CA ALA A 119 -9.71 -16.15 12.00
C ALA A 119 -9.77 -16.65 13.45
N GLU A 120 -9.20 -17.82 13.76
CA GLU A 120 -9.18 -18.41 15.10
C GLU A 120 -8.40 -17.54 16.11
N VAL A 121 -7.43 -16.76 15.66
CA VAL A 121 -6.62 -15.85 16.49
C VAL A 121 -7.07 -14.38 16.41
N ASP A 122 -8.21 -14.10 15.82
CA ASP A 122 -8.76 -12.74 15.63
C ASP A 122 -7.80 -11.78 14.88
N GLY A 123 -7.08 -12.33 13.91
CA GLY A 123 -6.18 -11.58 13.02
C GLY A 123 -6.87 -11.08 11.74
N ALA A 124 -6.07 -10.48 10.87
CA ALA A 124 -6.49 -10.00 9.55
C ALA A 124 -5.48 -10.39 8.47
N VAL A 125 -5.98 -10.73 7.28
CA VAL A 125 -5.18 -10.92 6.08
C VAL A 125 -5.20 -9.61 5.28
N PHE A 126 -4.03 -9.07 4.98
CA PHE A 126 -3.84 -7.99 4.02
C PHE A 126 -3.20 -8.60 2.77
N GLN A 127 -3.86 -8.50 1.63
CA GLN A 127 -3.45 -9.29 0.47
C GLN A 127 -3.14 -8.42 -0.74
N HIS A 128 -1.92 -8.54 -1.22
CA HIS A 128 -1.53 -8.18 -2.58
C HIS A 128 -2.09 -9.25 -3.52
N CYS A 129 -3.09 -8.89 -4.33
CA CYS A 129 -3.77 -9.85 -5.19
C CYS A 129 -3.06 -9.98 -6.54
N GLU A 130 -2.28 -11.03 -6.72
CA GLU A 130 -1.52 -11.29 -7.94
C GLU A 130 -1.27 -12.79 -8.15
N LYS A 131 -1.81 -13.37 -9.20
CA LYS A 131 -1.76 -14.81 -9.47
C LYS A 131 -0.36 -15.30 -9.85
N ASN A 132 0.35 -14.55 -10.67
CA ASN A 132 1.64 -14.96 -11.24
C ASN A 132 2.88 -14.41 -10.51
N CYS A 133 2.70 -13.84 -9.32
CA CYS A 133 3.75 -13.17 -8.55
C CYS A 133 4.99 -14.03 -8.26
N HIS A 134 4.84 -15.35 -8.16
CA HIS A 134 5.95 -16.28 -7.88
C HIS A 134 6.59 -16.87 -9.14
N THR A 135 6.00 -16.71 -10.32
CA THR A 135 6.44 -17.38 -11.56
C THR A 135 6.91 -16.40 -12.61
N ASN A 136 5.99 -15.62 -13.14
CA ASN A 136 6.25 -14.67 -14.20
C ASN A 136 5.41 -13.41 -13.99
N PRO A 137 5.80 -12.55 -13.06
CA PRO A 137 5.10 -11.30 -12.85
C PRO A 137 5.25 -10.44 -14.11
N GLY A 138 4.15 -10.07 -14.73
CA GLY A 138 4.15 -9.27 -15.96
C GLY A 138 4.77 -7.87 -15.81
N ASP A 139 4.60 -7.04 -16.81
CA ASP A 139 5.21 -5.71 -16.88
C ASP A 139 4.17 -4.59 -16.88
N ILE A 140 3.08 -4.73 -17.63
CA ILE A 140 2.14 -3.66 -17.95
C ILE A 140 0.71 -4.18 -18.13
N ALA A 141 -0.28 -3.35 -17.79
CA ALA A 141 -1.68 -3.63 -18.11
C ALA A 141 -1.99 -3.42 -19.61
N PRO A 142 -3.04 -4.08 -20.15
CA PRO A 142 -3.53 -3.78 -21.51
C PRO A 142 -4.03 -2.31 -21.65
N PRO A 143 -3.93 -1.70 -22.83
CA PRO A 143 -3.28 -2.22 -24.03
C PRO A 143 -1.76 -2.22 -23.89
N ASN A 144 -1.13 -3.33 -24.29
CA ASN A 144 0.33 -3.44 -24.31
C ASN A 144 0.87 -2.79 -25.60
N PHE A 145 1.75 -1.82 -25.43
CA PHE A 145 2.33 -1.05 -26.53
C PHE A 145 3.68 -1.61 -27.05
N SER A 146 4.11 -2.76 -26.53
CA SER A 146 5.36 -3.39 -26.96
C SER A 146 5.32 -4.91 -26.84
N ASN A 147 5.71 -5.60 -27.91
CA ASN A 147 5.83 -7.06 -27.91
C ASN A 147 6.93 -7.61 -26.98
N GLU A 148 7.76 -6.74 -26.42
CA GLU A 148 8.83 -7.12 -25.47
C GLU A 148 8.35 -7.15 -24.02
N LEU A 149 7.17 -6.57 -23.75
CA LEU A 149 6.57 -6.50 -22.42
C LEU A 149 5.56 -7.62 -22.22
N ILE A 150 5.49 -8.14 -21.01
CA ILE A 150 4.51 -9.14 -20.61
C ILE A 150 3.30 -8.42 -20.05
N THR A 151 2.11 -8.75 -20.58
CA THR A 151 0.86 -8.14 -20.16
C THR A 151 0.41 -8.74 -18.81
N ILE A 152 -0.08 -7.87 -17.92
CA ILE A 152 -0.76 -8.23 -16.66
C ILE A 152 -2.25 -8.04 -16.87
N GLU A 153 -2.95 -9.12 -17.15
CA GLU A 153 -4.40 -9.09 -17.37
C GLU A 153 -5.15 -8.78 -16.05
N GLU A 154 -6.39 -8.39 -16.14
CA GLU A 154 -7.23 -8.09 -14.98
C GLU A 154 -7.45 -9.32 -14.09
N GLU A 155 -7.50 -10.49 -14.72
CA GLU A 155 -7.66 -11.81 -14.09
C GLU A 155 -6.54 -12.12 -13.09
N GLU A 156 -5.35 -11.59 -13.29
CA GLU A 156 -4.22 -11.78 -12.35
C GLU A 156 -4.57 -11.28 -10.94
N GLU A 157 -5.24 -10.13 -10.85
CA GLU A 157 -5.70 -9.54 -9.60
C GLU A 157 -7.01 -10.19 -9.14
N THR A 158 -7.98 -10.33 -10.06
CA THR A 158 -9.36 -10.68 -9.69
C THR A 158 -9.54 -12.14 -9.32
N GLU A 159 -8.78 -13.09 -9.88
CA GLU A 159 -8.87 -14.50 -9.49
C GLU A 159 -8.45 -14.73 -8.04
N ILE A 160 -7.36 -14.10 -7.60
CA ILE A 160 -6.91 -14.17 -6.20
C ILE A 160 -7.94 -13.52 -5.28
N LEU A 161 -8.40 -12.31 -5.64
CA LEU A 161 -9.39 -11.59 -4.86
C LEU A 161 -10.71 -12.39 -4.72
N GLU A 162 -11.22 -12.96 -5.80
CA GLU A 162 -12.46 -13.75 -5.82
C GLU A 162 -12.35 -15.01 -4.95
N ARG A 163 -11.21 -15.72 -5.03
CA ARG A 163 -10.90 -16.84 -4.16
C ARG A 163 -10.87 -16.40 -2.70
N ASP A 164 -10.17 -15.33 -2.37
CA ASP A 164 -10.02 -14.84 -1.01
C ASP A 164 -11.35 -14.40 -0.41
N LEU A 165 -12.19 -13.71 -1.18
CA LEU A 165 -13.54 -13.33 -0.73
C LEU A 165 -14.42 -14.56 -0.44
N THR A 166 -14.22 -15.68 -1.15
CA THR A 166 -14.88 -16.96 -0.83
C THR A 166 -14.37 -17.52 0.50
N LEU A 167 -13.07 -17.41 0.79
CA LEU A 167 -12.48 -17.81 2.07
C LEU A 167 -12.98 -16.92 3.22
N VAL A 168 -13.09 -15.60 2.99
CA VAL A 168 -13.67 -14.65 3.94
C VAL A 168 -15.12 -15.02 4.26
N GLU A 169 -15.92 -15.33 3.25
CA GLU A 169 -17.32 -15.77 3.45
C GLU A 169 -17.40 -17.03 4.32
N LYS A 170 -16.45 -17.97 4.11
CA LYS A 170 -16.40 -19.25 4.84
C LYS A 170 -15.90 -19.12 6.27
N TYR A 171 -14.79 -18.42 6.47
CA TYR A 171 -14.09 -18.41 7.76
C TYR A 171 -14.33 -17.14 8.58
N LYS A 172 -14.94 -16.11 7.98
CA LYS A 172 -15.16 -14.78 8.58
C LYS A 172 -13.87 -14.06 9.00
N THR A 173 -12.76 -14.43 8.38
CA THR A 173 -11.47 -13.76 8.56
C THR A 173 -11.57 -12.30 8.15
N ARG A 174 -11.05 -11.37 8.95
CA ARG A 174 -10.93 -9.99 8.53
C ARG A 174 -9.97 -9.90 7.34
N TYR A 175 -10.36 -9.16 6.33
CA TYR A 175 -9.63 -9.08 5.07
C TYR A 175 -9.49 -7.64 4.59
N HIS A 176 -8.30 -7.31 4.12
CA HIS A 176 -8.03 -6.04 3.46
C HIS A 176 -7.41 -6.30 2.09
N ALA A 177 -8.11 -5.87 1.03
CA ALA A 177 -7.60 -5.92 -0.32
C ALA A 177 -6.65 -4.73 -0.55
N GLN A 178 -5.35 -5.01 -0.72
CA GLN A 178 -4.33 -3.98 -0.92
C GLN A 178 -4.41 -3.40 -2.34
N HIS A 179 -4.07 -2.13 -2.49
CA HIS A 179 -3.85 -1.36 -3.73
C HIS A 179 -4.66 -1.85 -4.95
N LEU A 180 -5.99 -1.85 -4.87
CA LEU A 180 -6.83 -2.24 -6.01
C LEU A 180 -6.49 -1.44 -7.26
N SER A 181 -6.45 -2.10 -8.42
CA SER A 181 -6.12 -1.48 -9.69
C SER A 181 -7.22 -1.57 -10.74
N SER A 182 -8.19 -2.49 -10.61
CA SER A 182 -9.18 -2.76 -11.64
C SER A 182 -10.63 -2.45 -11.24
N LYS A 183 -11.45 -2.14 -12.23
CA LYS A 183 -12.89 -1.94 -12.08
C LYS A 183 -13.59 -3.19 -11.54
N LYS A 184 -13.21 -4.36 -12.05
CA LYS A 184 -13.80 -5.64 -11.62
C LYS A 184 -13.48 -5.94 -10.15
N SER A 185 -12.29 -5.59 -9.68
CA SER A 185 -11.95 -5.71 -8.25
C SER A 185 -12.84 -4.82 -7.38
N VAL A 186 -13.14 -3.59 -7.81
CA VAL A 186 -14.11 -2.71 -7.12
C VAL A 186 -15.49 -3.36 -7.05
N GLU A 187 -15.95 -3.98 -8.15
CA GLU A 187 -17.24 -4.69 -8.18
C GLU A 187 -17.26 -5.91 -7.24
N LEU A 188 -16.15 -6.65 -7.14
CA LEU A 188 -16.01 -7.80 -6.23
C LEU A 188 -16.07 -7.35 -4.76
N ILE A 189 -15.31 -6.30 -4.40
CA ILE A 189 -15.34 -5.72 -3.05
C ILE A 189 -16.75 -5.23 -2.70
N LYS A 190 -17.42 -4.53 -3.65
CA LYS A 190 -18.79 -4.09 -3.44
C LYS A 190 -19.72 -5.25 -3.11
N LYS A 191 -19.68 -6.33 -3.89
CA LYS A 191 -20.50 -7.54 -3.65
C LYS A 191 -20.21 -8.16 -2.29
N ALA A 192 -18.92 -8.19 -1.87
CA ALA A 192 -18.54 -8.72 -0.56
C ALA A 192 -19.09 -7.86 0.59
N LYS A 193 -18.99 -6.54 0.48
CA LYS A 193 -19.55 -5.59 1.47
C LYS A 193 -21.06 -5.64 1.52
N ASP A 194 -21.74 -5.73 0.36
CA ASP A 194 -23.21 -5.89 0.30
C ASP A 194 -23.71 -7.17 1.00
N LYS A 195 -22.85 -8.22 1.08
CA LYS A 195 -23.10 -9.44 1.87
C LYS A 195 -22.75 -9.28 3.37
N GLY A 196 -22.25 -8.13 3.80
CA GLY A 196 -21.81 -7.88 5.18
C GLY A 196 -20.52 -8.62 5.57
N LEU A 197 -19.65 -8.95 4.62
CA LEU A 197 -18.38 -9.60 4.90
C LEU A 197 -17.40 -8.59 5.55
N PRO A 198 -16.50 -9.04 6.45
CA PRO A 198 -15.52 -8.18 7.11
C PRO A 198 -14.37 -7.81 6.17
N VAL A 199 -14.67 -7.03 5.15
CA VAL A 199 -13.74 -6.65 4.07
C VAL A 199 -13.54 -5.14 4.05
N THR A 200 -12.29 -4.73 3.92
CA THR A 200 -11.86 -3.36 3.59
C THR A 200 -10.94 -3.38 2.37
N ALA A 201 -10.74 -2.23 1.74
CA ALA A 201 -9.89 -2.11 0.57
C ALA A 201 -9.20 -0.76 0.51
N GLU A 202 -8.05 -0.72 -0.16
CA GLU A 202 -7.29 0.49 -0.41
C GLU A 202 -7.03 0.72 -1.90
N VAL A 203 -6.68 1.96 -2.21
CA VAL A 203 -6.17 2.36 -3.53
C VAL A 203 -5.03 3.35 -3.34
N THR A 204 -4.10 3.39 -4.28
CA THR A 204 -2.94 4.28 -4.18
C THR A 204 -3.12 5.59 -4.92
N PRO A 205 -2.37 6.66 -4.55
CA PRO A 205 -2.37 7.91 -5.29
C PRO A 205 -2.00 7.75 -6.76
N HIS A 206 -1.06 6.86 -7.08
CA HIS A 206 -0.63 6.67 -8.47
C HIS A 206 -1.70 6.00 -9.33
N HIS A 207 -2.51 5.08 -8.79
CA HIS A 207 -3.67 4.52 -9.51
C HIS A 207 -4.82 5.52 -9.67
N LEU A 208 -4.97 6.48 -8.76
CA LEU A 208 -5.99 7.54 -8.86
C LEU A 208 -5.62 8.65 -9.83
N MET A 209 -4.32 8.93 -10.00
CA MET A 209 -3.82 10.09 -10.74
C MET A 209 -3.33 9.76 -12.14
N SER A 210 -3.15 8.48 -12.47
CA SER A 210 -2.58 8.03 -13.75
C SER A 210 -3.44 6.98 -14.42
N ASN A 211 -3.37 6.93 -15.74
CA ASN A 211 -3.87 5.84 -16.57
C ASN A 211 -2.79 5.41 -17.57
N ASN A 212 -2.95 4.27 -18.20
CA ASN A 212 -1.93 3.70 -19.08
C ASN A 212 -1.92 4.25 -20.51
N GLU A 213 -2.86 5.14 -20.88
CA GLU A 213 -2.97 5.68 -22.25
C GLU A 213 -1.74 6.50 -22.69
N LYS A 214 -0.99 7.02 -21.73
CA LYS A 214 0.17 7.90 -21.97
C LYS A 214 1.50 7.27 -21.59
N ILE A 215 1.51 6.00 -21.19
CA ILE A 215 2.74 5.31 -20.78
C ILE A 215 3.52 4.85 -22.01
N HIS A 216 4.83 5.11 -22.05
CA HIS A 216 5.74 4.69 -23.10
C HIS A 216 6.82 3.74 -22.58
N THR A 217 7.49 3.02 -23.46
CA THR A 217 8.54 2.04 -23.11
C THR A 217 9.77 2.64 -22.43
N SER A 218 9.94 3.97 -22.50
CA SER A 218 10.99 4.72 -21.80
C SER A 218 10.61 5.13 -20.37
N ASP A 219 9.34 4.99 -19.99
CA ASP A 219 8.79 5.61 -18.77
C ASP A 219 8.83 4.66 -17.58
N GLY A 220 10.03 4.20 -17.21
CA GLY A 220 10.24 3.24 -16.11
C GLY A 220 9.67 3.67 -14.76
N GLU A 221 9.49 4.96 -14.51
CA GLU A 221 8.81 5.46 -13.31
C GLU A 221 7.35 5.05 -13.23
N TYR A 222 6.68 4.75 -14.35
CA TYR A 222 5.30 4.26 -14.38
C TYR A 222 5.17 2.75 -14.16
N LYS A 223 6.28 2.04 -13.95
CA LYS A 223 6.23 0.60 -13.67
C LYS A 223 5.83 0.36 -12.23
N MET A 224 4.57 -0.07 -12.05
CA MET A 224 3.93 -0.37 -10.77
C MET A 224 3.51 -1.83 -10.67
N TYR A 225 3.15 -2.25 -9.48
CA TYR A 225 2.64 -3.58 -9.19
C TYR A 225 1.62 -3.53 -8.05
N PRO A 226 0.32 -3.65 -8.34
CA PRO A 226 -0.30 -3.90 -9.65
C PRO A 226 -0.08 -2.77 -10.64
N PRO A 227 -0.28 -3.03 -11.96
CA PRO A 227 0.01 -2.05 -12.99
C PRO A 227 -1.04 -0.93 -13.03
N ILE A 228 -0.63 0.24 -13.53
CA ILE A 228 -1.55 1.32 -13.88
C ILE A 228 -2.39 0.85 -15.08
N ARG A 229 -3.74 0.89 -14.95
CA ARG A 229 -4.70 0.40 -15.94
C ARG A 229 -5.35 1.54 -16.74
N ALA A 230 -6.38 1.21 -17.50
CA ALA A 230 -7.10 2.13 -18.36
C ALA A 230 -7.88 3.20 -17.57
N GLU A 231 -8.36 4.23 -18.30
CA GLU A 231 -9.12 5.33 -17.67
C GLU A 231 -10.41 4.84 -17.00
N ASP A 232 -11.10 3.84 -17.58
CA ASP A 232 -12.32 3.27 -16.98
C ASP A 232 -12.04 2.63 -15.61
N ASP A 233 -10.89 1.97 -15.44
CA ASP A 233 -10.44 1.42 -14.16
C ASP A 233 -10.17 2.54 -13.16
N ARG A 234 -9.41 3.55 -13.57
CA ARG A 234 -9.14 4.73 -12.75
C ARG A 234 -10.41 5.41 -12.25
N GLN A 235 -11.40 5.59 -13.13
CA GLN A 235 -12.68 6.18 -12.76
C GLN A 235 -13.47 5.29 -11.79
N ALA A 236 -13.40 3.96 -11.96
CA ALA A 236 -14.03 3.02 -11.04
C ALA A 236 -13.39 3.08 -9.64
N LEU A 237 -12.06 3.21 -9.53
CA LEU A 237 -11.35 3.39 -8.26
C LEU A 237 -11.77 4.69 -7.57
N ILE A 238 -11.84 5.82 -8.29
CA ILE A 238 -12.31 7.11 -7.76
C ILE A 238 -13.75 6.99 -7.23
N MET A 239 -14.63 6.38 -8.01
CA MET A 239 -16.01 6.17 -7.59
C MET A 239 -16.12 5.19 -6.42
N GLY A 240 -15.25 4.17 -6.37
CA GLY A 240 -15.14 3.23 -5.26
C GLY A 240 -14.87 3.94 -3.92
N LEU A 241 -13.95 4.91 -3.89
CA LEU A 241 -13.70 5.76 -2.72
C LEU A 241 -14.92 6.62 -2.37
N LYS A 242 -15.47 7.34 -3.34
CA LYS A 242 -16.61 8.25 -3.14
C LYS A 242 -17.87 7.55 -2.65
N THR A 243 -18.06 6.30 -3.02
CA THR A 243 -19.23 5.49 -2.61
C THR A 243 -18.96 4.61 -1.40
N GLY A 244 -17.75 4.61 -0.86
CA GLY A 244 -17.36 3.81 0.32
C GLY A 244 -17.13 2.32 0.03
N VAL A 245 -17.04 1.93 -1.24
CA VAL A 245 -16.62 0.58 -1.64
C VAL A 245 -15.14 0.38 -1.35
N ILE A 246 -14.30 1.36 -1.70
CA ILE A 246 -12.92 1.45 -1.24
C ILE A 246 -12.91 2.31 0.02
N ASP A 247 -12.15 1.93 1.03
CA ASP A 247 -12.17 2.55 2.35
C ASP A 247 -11.16 3.68 2.46
N ILE A 248 -9.93 3.46 1.99
CA ILE A 248 -8.79 4.32 2.26
C ILE A 248 -7.91 4.56 1.03
N ILE A 249 -7.08 5.57 1.16
CA ILE A 249 -5.93 5.79 0.28
C ILE A 249 -4.69 5.43 1.08
N ALA A 250 -3.91 4.47 0.56
CA ALA A 250 -2.60 4.09 1.08
C ALA A 250 -1.53 4.32 0.01
N THR A 251 -0.29 4.61 0.43
CA THR A 251 0.69 5.12 -0.53
C THR A 251 1.39 4.04 -1.34
N ASP A 252 1.50 2.84 -0.81
CA ASP A 252 2.40 1.80 -1.32
C ASP A 252 3.82 2.37 -1.56
N HIS A 253 4.29 3.15 -0.58
CA HIS A 253 5.59 3.80 -0.64
C HIS A 253 6.71 2.77 -0.78
N ALA A 254 7.32 2.72 -1.96
CA ALA A 254 8.34 1.72 -2.32
C ALA A 254 9.63 2.40 -2.80
N PRO A 255 10.57 2.72 -1.89
CA PRO A 255 11.83 3.35 -2.26
C PRO A 255 12.72 2.41 -3.07
N HIS A 256 13.31 2.95 -4.15
CA HIS A 256 14.25 2.29 -5.02
C HIS A 256 15.41 3.23 -5.38
N PRO A 257 16.64 2.72 -5.57
CA PRO A 257 17.72 3.51 -6.13
C PRO A 257 17.33 4.11 -7.48
N GLN A 258 17.66 5.39 -7.70
CA GLN A 258 17.27 6.15 -8.90
C GLN A 258 17.65 5.44 -10.19
N GLU A 259 18.85 4.86 -10.24
CA GLU A 259 19.36 4.12 -11.39
C GLU A 259 18.47 2.94 -11.81
N THR A 260 17.73 2.34 -10.87
CA THR A 260 16.81 1.22 -11.18
C THR A 260 15.52 1.68 -11.83
N LYS A 261 15.15 2.95 -11.70
CA LYS A 261 13.95 3.55 -12.29
C LYS A 261 14.21 4.25 -13.63
N THR A 262 15.47 4.59 -13.93
CA THR A 262 15.88 5.22 -15.21
C THR A 262 16.17 4.20 -16.30
N LEU A 263 16.01 2.92 -16.03
CA LEU A 263 16.10 1.84 -17.01
C LEU A 263 14.88 1.83 -17.94
N SER A 264 14.97 1.07 -19.04
CA SER A 264 13.79 0.81 -19.88
C SER A 264 12.66 0.23 -19.03
N PHE A 265 11.41 0.44 -19.43
CA PHE A 265 10.24 -0.03 -18.70
C PHE A 265 10.36 -1.50 -18.27
N LYS A 266 10.80 -2.39 -19.18
CA LYS A 266 11.00 -3.81 -18.90
C LYS A 266 11.94 -4.07 -17.72
N ASN A 267 13.03 -3.33 -17.63
CA ASN A 267 14.09 -3.56 -16.64
C ASN A 267 13.97 -2.67 -15.40
N SER A 268 13.03 -1.73 -15.37
CA SER A 268 12.80 -0.87 -14.22
C SER A 268 12.29 -1.62 -13.01
N ALA A 269 12.67 -1.16 -11.82
CA ALA A 269 12.08 -1.60 -10.57
C ALA A 269 10.59 -1.23 -10.51
N ARG A 270 9.80 -2.04 -9.80
CA ARG A 270 8.37 -1.82 -9.60
C ARG A 270 8.11 -0.98 -8.34
N GLY A 271 7.21 -0.02 -8.45
CA GLY A 271 6.81 0.84 -7.34
C GLY A 271 7.49 2.21 -7.34
N VAL A 272 6.96 3.11 -6.55
CA VAL A 272 7.38 4.51 -6.40
C VAL A 272 7.32 4.96 -4.96
N VAL A 273 8.04 6.06 -4.63
CA VAL A 273 7.84 6.73 -3.35
C VAL A 273 6.57 7.58 -3.40
N GLY A 274 5.73 7.46 -2.38
CA GLY A 274 4.40 8.09 -2.33
C GLY A 274 4.16 8.97 -1.11
N LEU A 275 4.78 8.69 0.05
CA LEU A 275 4.48 9.38 1.31
C LEU A 275 4.51 10.91 1.20
N GLU A 276 5.56 11.49 0.64
CA GLU A 276 5.70 12.95 0.58
C GLU A 276 4.69 13.62 -0.36
N SER A 277 4.28 12.93 -1.43
CA SER A 277 3.49 13.52 -2.52
C SER A 277 1.99 13.31 -2.39
N ALA A 278 1.56 12.23 -1.74
CA ALA A 278 0.19 11.71 -1.77
C ALA A 278 -0.88 12.80 -1.53
N PHE A 279 -0.83 13.46 -0.38
CA PHE A 279 -1.84 14.47 -0.06
C PHE A 279 -1.74 15.69 -0.97
N ALA A 280 -0.54 16.21 -1.23
CA ALA A 280 -0.36 17.42 -2.02
C ALA A 280 -0.90 17.25 -3.46
N VAL A 281 -0.63 16.12 -4.11
CA VAL A 281 -1.11 15.87 -5.48
C VAL A 281 -2.61 15.58 -5.53
N LEU A 282 -3.13 14.81 -4.58
CA LEU A 282 -4.56 14.51 -4.51
C LEU A 282 -5.40 15.77 -4.22
N TYR A 283 -4.97 16.61 -3.26
CA TYR A 283 -5.62 17.89 -2.96
C TYR A 283 -5.61 18.82 -4.19
N SER A 284 -4.47 18.89 -4.88
CA SER A 284 -4.29 19.76 -6.04
C SER A 284 -5.07 19.31 -7.28
N SER A 285 -5.44 18.04 -7.35
CA SER A 285 -6.23 17.46 -8.44
C SER A 285 -7.68 17.93 -8.48
N ASN A 286 -8.23 18.36 -7.35
CA ASN A 286 -9.64 18.66 -7.12
C ASN A 286 -10.61 17.47 -7.41
N ILE A 287 -10.10 16.24 -7.42
CA ILE A 287 -10.93 15.02 -7.55
C ILE A 287 -11.76 14.79 -6.29
N PHE A 288 -11.16 15.09 -5.14
CA PHE A 288 -11.75 14.91 -3.80
C PHE A 288 -11.80 16.24 -3.05
N THR A 289 -12.78 16.38 -2.16
CA THR A 289 -12.83 17.49 -1.20
C THR A 289 -11.78 17.28 -0.09
N LEU A 290 -11.49 18.33 0.66
CA LEU A 290 -10.57 18.23 1.80
C LEU A 290 -11.07 17.24 2.85
N GLU A 291 -12.39 17.26 3.12
CA GLU A 291 -13.03 16.36 4.08
C GLU A 291 -12.92 14.89 3.63
N GLU A 292 -13.10 14.62 2.34
CA GLU A 292 -12.92 13.28 1.77
C GLU A 292 -11.48 12.81 1.95
N LEU A 293 -10.49 13.66 1.66
CA LEU A 293 -9.07 13.32 1.82
C LEU A 293 -8.71 13.05 3.29
N ILE A 294 -9.20 13.87 4.23
CA ILE A 294 -9.03 13.63 5.66
C ILE A 294 -9.65 12.28 6.06
N ALA A 295 -10.85 11.97 5.54
CA ALA A 295 -11.49 10.70 5.82
C ALA A 295 -10.67 9.52 5.30
N PHE A 296 -10.17 9.59 4.06
CA PHE A 296 -9.46 8.49 3.40
C PHE A 296 -8.02 8.29 3.89
N MET A 297 -7.34 9.34 4.37
CA MET A 297 -5.93 9.31 4.73
C MET A 297 -5.68 9.42 6.25
N SER A 298 -6.69 9.77 7.05
CA SER A 298 -6.55 9.90 8.50
C SER A 298 -7.62 9.10 9.26
N THR A 299 -8.90 9.48 9.11
CA THR A 299 -9.97 8.94 9.98
C THR A 299 -10.17 7.44 9.77
N LYS A 300 -10.41 7.02 8.54
CA LYS A 300 -10.69 5.60 8.24
C LYS A 300 -9.47 4.69 8.43
N PRO A 301 -8.23 5.05 8.05
CA PRO A 301 -7.06 4.25 8.41
C PRO A 301 -6.94 4.02 9.92
N LYS A 302 -7.13 5.06 10.74
CA LYS A 302 -7.15 4.95 12.20
C LYS A 302 -8.23 4.01 12.70
N GLU A 303 -9.44 4.10 12.15
CA GLU A 303 -10.55 3.19 12.51
C GLU A 303 -10.24 1.73 12.18
N ILE A 304 -9.60 1.46 11.05
CA ILE A 304 -9.21 0.09 10.67
C ILE A 304 -8.21 -0.47 11.67
N LEU A 305 -7.13 0.26 11.98
CA LEU A 305 -6.13 -0.17 12.95
C LEU A 305 -6.73 -0.32 14.36
N TYR A 306 -7.55 0.64 14.79
CA TYR A 306 -8.23 0.57 16.09
C TYR A 306 -9.11 -0.69 16.24
N LYS A 307 -9.90 -1.02 15.20
CA LYS A 307 -10.73 -2.23 15.17
C LYS A 307 -9.92 -3.53 15.19
N LEU A 308 -8.65 -3.46 14.76
CA LEU A 308 -7.69 -4.56 14.84
C LEU A 308 -6.91 -4.58 16.16
N GLY A 309 -7.21 -3.66 17.09
CA GLY A 309 -6.60 -3.62 18.42
C GLY A 309 -5.25 -2.92 18.49
N TYR A 310 -4.88 -2.15 17.47
CA TYR A 310 -3.68 -1.32 17.53
C TYR A 310 -3.95 -0.05 18.36
N ASP A 311 -2.94 0.36 19.12
CA ASP A 311 -2.93 1.66 19.78
C ASP A 311 -2.65 2.76 18.74
N ILE A 312 -3.50 3.78 18.66
CA ILE A 312 -3.44 4.84 17.67
C ILE A 312 -3.27 6.18 18.37
N SER A 313 -2.39 7.03 17.84
CA SER A 313 -2.18 8.37 18.37
C SER A 313 -3.42 9.25 18.11
N GLU A 314 -4.04 9.69 19.21
CA GLU A 314 -5.14 10.63 19.15
C GLU A 314 -4.62 12.08 19.04
N ASN A 315 -5.38 12.94 18.36
CA ASN A 315 -5.18 14.40 18.35
C ASN A 315 -3.80 14.90 17.85
N SER A 316 -3.19 14.17 16.93
CA SER A 316 -1.99 14.63 16.23
C SER A 316 -2.35 15.48 15.01
N TYR A 317 -1.72 16.66 14.86
CA TYR A 317 -2.02 17.64 13.81
C TYR A 317 -0.74 18.14 13.15
N CYS A 318 -0.85 18.54 11.90
CA CYS A 318 0.23 19.18 11.16
C CYS A 318 -0.29 20.39 10.37
N ASN A 319 0.61 21.31 10.04
CA ASN A 319 0.29 22.53 9.30
C ASN A 319 0.62 22.38 7.82
N TRP A 320 -0.22 22.97 6.99
CA TRP A 320 -0.06 23.01 5.54
C TRP A 320 -0.14 24.44 5.02
N LEU A 321 0.70 24.78 4.06
CA LEU A 321 0.74 26.08 3.39
C LEU A 321 0.02 25.97 2.05
N GLU A 322 -1.06 26.70 1.88
CA GLU A 322 -1.73 26.85 0.60
C GLU A 322 -0.97 27.83 -0.29
N GLY A 323 -0.83 27.48 -1.55
CA GLY A 323 -0.16 28.27 -2.57
C GLY A 323 0.28 27.38 -3.72
N GLU A 324 0.38 27.97 -4.92
CA GLU A 324 0.92 27.24 -6.07
C GLU A 324 2.42 27.05 -5.91
N ASP A 325 2.86 25.81 -6.11
CA ASP A 325 4.26 25.44 -6.05
C ASP A 325 4.54 24.21 -6.94
N ILE A 326 5.81 23.83 -7.03
CA ILE A 326 6.26 22.61 -7.70
C ILE A 326 6.66 21.61 -6.63
N PHE A 327 6.06 20.41 -6.70
CA PHE A 327 6.43 19.33 -5.80
C PHE A 327 7.85 18.83 -6.13
N VAL A 328 8.68 18.76 -5.11
CA VAL A 328 10.03 18.20 -5.18
C VAL A 328 10.21 17.22 -4.04
N THR A 329 10.54 15.98 -4.38
CA THR A 329 10.82 14.91 -3.40
C THR A 329 12.05 15.28 -2.57
N ARG A 330 11.93 15.25 -1.25
CA ARG A 330 13.02 15.53 -0.29
C ARG A 330 13.73 14.28 0.19
N SER A 331 13.11 13.10 0.01
CA SER A 331 13.74 11.80 0.20
C SER A 331 15.01 11.68 -0.64
N ILE A 332 15.94 10.86 -0.21
CA ILE A 332 17.11 10.48 -1.03
C ILE A 332 16.70 9.65 -2.24
N TYR A 333 15.53 8.99 -2.18
CA TYR A 333 14.96 8.24 -3.30
C TYR A 333 14.08 9.14 -4.13
N LYS A 334 14.44 9.30 -5.40
CA LYS A 334 13.78 10.21 -6.35
C LYS A 334 12.80 9.49 -7.29
N ASN A 335 12.47 8.24 -7.02
CA ASN A 335 11.56 7.45 -7.83
C ASN A 335 10.08 7.83 -7.58
N SER A 336 9.76 9.12 -7.60
CA SER A 336 8.41 9.65 -7.48
C SER A 336 7.79 9.86 -8.85
N LEU A 337 6.57 9.35 -9.05
CA LEU A 337 5.76 9.63 -10.24
C LEU A 337 5.37 11.12 -10.35
N PHE A 338 5.38 11.82 -9.22
CA PHE A 338 4.87 13.20 -9.10
C PHE A 338 5.96 14.25 -9.01
N GLU A 339 7.22 13.88 -9.23
CA GLU A 339 8.32 14.85 -9.26
C GLU A 339 8.03 15.95 -10.27
N ASN A 340 8.27 17.22 -9.87
CA ASN A 340 7.97 18.41 -10.66
C ASN A 340 6.48 18.65 -10.99
N SER A 341 5.55 17.94 -10.35
CA SER A 341 4.12 18.24 -10.49
C SER A 341 3.75 19.56 -9.86
N LYS A 342 2.82 20.28 -10.47
CA LYS A 342 2.22 21.48 -9.86
C LYS A 342 1.30 21.09 -8.71
N VAL A 343 1.52 21.70 -7.55
CA VAL A 343 0.70 21.48 -6.34
C VAL A 343 0.17 22.81 -5.81
N LYS A 344 -0.98 22.76 -5.14
CA LYS A 344 -1.65 23.91 -4.52
C LYS A 344 -1.46 23.99 -3.01
N ILE A 345 -0.74 23.01 -2.44
CA ILE A 345 -0.52 22.93 -1.00
C ILE A 345 0.81 22.19 -0.73
N GLN A 346 1.50 22.61 0.31
CA GLN A 346 2.71 21.95 0.80
C GLN A 346 2.67 21.80 2.32
N LYS A 347 3.32 20.75 2.84
CA LYS A 347 3.51 20.59 4.28
C LYS A 347 4.42 21.72 4.81
N ASP A 348 3.97 22.38 5.86
CA ASP A 348 4.83 23.30 6.61
C ASP A 348 5.87 22.49 7.39
N ILE A 349 7.11 22.58 6.96
CA ILE A 349 8.26 21.86 7.54
C ILE A 349 8.96 22.66 8.67
N THR A 350 8.54 23.87 8.94
CA THR A 350 9.15 24.70 10.01
C THR A 350 8.72 24.26 11.40
N HIS A 351 7.68 23.42 11.49
CA HIS A 351 7.15 22.86 12.72
C HIS A 351 7.01 21.33 12.58
N VAL A 352 8.14 20.63 12.68
CA VAL A 352 8.19 19.17 12.79
C VAL A 352 8.23 18.78 14.26
#